data_2230c447f05f04434436015a12b84d2d
#
_entry.id   2230c447f05f04434436015a12b84d2d
#
_cell.length_a   1.000
_cell.length_b   1.000
_cell.length_c   1.000
_cell.angle_alpha   90.00
_cell.angle_beta   90.00
_cell.angle_gamma   90.00
#
_symmetry.space_group_name_H-M   'P 1'
#
loop_
_entity.id
_entity.type
_entity.pdbx_description
1 polymer ?
#
loop_
_entity_poly.entity_id
_entity_poly.type
_entity_poly.pdbx_seq_one_letter_code
_entity_poly.pdbx_strand_id
1 'polypeptide(L)'
;MNYLVISPYYPQNFQQFTIELANKGITVLGIGQEPYEQLDEPLRNSLTEYFRVDNLENIDEVKRAVAFLFYKHGPIDRIESHNEYWLELDAALREQFNVFGAKPEDLKKTKFKSEMKKLFKKAGVPVVPGAVIKTEADVDQAVSEIGLPMIAKPDNGVGAAATFKLETEDDIHHFKQEWDHSTIYFFEKFVTSSEICTFDGLVDKDGKIVFSTTFDYAYTPLDLMIYKMDNSYYVLKDMDPKLHKYGEAIVKEFGMKERFFHIEFFREGDDYIAIEYNNRPAGGFTIDVYNFAHSLDLYRGYAAIVAGEEFPVSEFEPQYCLATSRRANAHYVYSEEDLLAKYSQQFKVKKIMPAAFAELQGDYLYMLTTPSRQEMEQMIADFGQRKE
;
A
#
# COMPACT_ATOMS: atom_id res chain seq x y z
N MET A 1 -7.89 20.21 -17.65
CA MET A 1 -7.05 19.01 -17.41
C MET A 1 -7.95 17.79 -17.52
N ASN A 2 -7.56 16.81 -18.33
CA ASN A 2 -8.25 15.53 -18.47
C ASN A 2 -7.51 14.47 -17.65
N TYR A 3 -8.16 13.94 -16.64
CA TYR A 3 -7.63 12.91 -15.74
C TYR A 3 -8.37 11.59 -15.99
N LEU A 4 -7.64 10.55 -16.35
CA LEU A 4 -8.17 9.22 -16.59
C LEU A 4 -7.93 8.31 -15.39
N VAL A 5 -9.01 7.75 -14.85
CA VAL A 5 -8.96 6.77 -13.76
C VAL A 5 -9.23 5.37 -14.31
N ILE A 6 -8.32 4.44 -14.04
CA ILE A 6 -8.49 3.03 -14.36
C ILE A 6 -9.11 2.33 -13.15
N SER A 7 -10.18 1.55 -13.36
CA SER A 7 -10.94 0.86 -12.30
C SER A 7 -11.41 1.80 -11.18
N PRO A 8 -12.17 2.88 -11.48
CA PRO A 8 -12.51 3.93 -10.50
C PRO A 8 -13.39 3.45 -9.34
N TYR A 9 -13.96 2.26 -9.41
CA TYR A 9 -14.88 1.69 -8.41
C TYR A 9 -14.16 0.82 -7.36
N TYR A 10 -12.91 0.41 -7.58
CA TYR A 10 -12.22 -0.50 -6.68
C TYR A 10 -10.74 -0.12 -6.46
N PRO A 11 -10.24 -0.09 -5.21
CA PRO A 11 -10.95 -0.29 -3.93
C PRO A 11 -12.03 0.76 -3.67
N GLN A 12 -13.10 0.36 -2.97
CA GLN A 12 -14.29 1.22 -2.81
C GLN A 12 -13.97 2.59 -2.18
N ASN A 13 -13.08 2.66 -1.21
CA ASN A 13 -12.67 3.94 -0.60
C ASN A 13 -11.88 4.82 -1.57
N PHE A 14 -11.21 4.26 -2.58
CA PHE A 14 -10.44 5.03 -3.57
C PHE A 14 -11.32 5.77 -4.59
N GLN A 15 -12.62 5.49 -4.63
CA GLN A 15 -13.59 6.33 -5.35
C GLN A 15 -13.52 7.80 -4.90
N GLN A 16 -13.10 8.05 -3.66
CA GLN A 16 -12.94 9.40 -3.13
C GLN A 16 -11.88 10.21 -3.90
N PHE A 17 -10.84 9.60 -4.46
CA PHE A 17 -9.91 10.30 -5.35
C PHE A 17 -10.62 10.87 -6.57
N THR A 18 -11.47 10.06 -7.23
CA THR A 18 -12.27 10.48 -8.39
C THR A 18 -13.22 11.63 -8.03
N ILE A 19 -13.90 11.51 -6.89
CA ILE A 19 -14.87 12.51 -6.41
C ILE A 19 -14.15 13.83 -6.12
N GLU A 20 -13.04 13.80 -5.40
CA GLU A 20 -12.31 15.02 -5.04
C GLU A 20 -11.61 15.68 -6.24
N LEU A 21 -11.15 14.91 -7.23
CA LEU A 21 -10.66 15.47 -8.50
C LEU A 21 -11.77 16.22 -9.24
N ALA A 22 -12.97 15.64 -9.33
CA ALA A 22 -14.12 16.31 -9.94
C ALA A 22 -14.56 17.57 -9.16
N ASN A 23 -14.52 17.52 -7.82
CA ASN A 23 -14.80 18.68 -6.96
C ASN A 23 -13.82 19.85 -7.19
N LYS A 24 -12.60 19.56 -7.67
CA LYS A 24 -11.61 20.56 -8.09
C LYS A 24 -11.82 21.07 -9.52
N GLY A 25 -12.88 20.66 -10.19
CA GLY A 25 -13.19 21.06 -11.57
C GLY A 25 -12.32 20.38 -12.64
N ILE A 26 -11.66 19.28 -12.27
CA ILE A 26 -10.91 18.45 -13.24
C ILE A 26 -11.89 17.60 -14.02
N THR A 27 -11.70 17.50 -15.34
CA THR A 27 -12.46 16.57 -16.20
C THR A 27 -12.01 15.16 -15.90
N VAL A 28 -12.81 14.39 -15.16
CA VAL A 28 -12.47 13.02 -14.79
C VAL A 28 -13.13 12.03 -15.76
N LEU A 29 -12.31 11.20 -16.37
CA LEU A 29 -12.70 10.14 -17.30
C LEU A 29 -12.44 8.79 -16.62
N GLY A 30 -13.33 7.83 -16.78
CA GLY A 30 -13.17 6.49 -16.20
C GLY A 30 -13.11 5.39 -17.23
N ILE A 31 -12.26 4.39 -17.01
CA ILE A 31 -12.31 3.09 -17.73
C ILE A 31 -12.42 1.98 -16.69
N GLY A 32 -13.38 1.08 -16.87
CA GLY A 32 -13.58 -0.05 -15.96
C GLY A 32 -14.41 -1.16 -16.59
N GLN A 33 -14.59 -2.26 -15.87
CA GLN A 33 -15.35 -3.43 -16.31
C GLN A 33 -16.81 -3.41 -15.84
N GLU A 34 -17.05 -2.73 -14.71
CA GLU A 34 -18.38 -2.69 -14.12
C GLU A 34 -19.37 -1.94 -15.02
N PRO A 35 -20.63 -2.40 -15.15
CA PRO A 35 -21.67 -1.62 -15.78
C PRO A 35 -21.85 -0.25 -15.10
N TYR A 36 -22.02 0.81 -15.88
CA TYR A 36 -22.15 2.17 -15.36
C TYR A 36 -23.26 2.29 -14.30
N GLU A 37 -24.36 1.58 -14.47
CA GLU A 37 -25.52 1.59 -13.58
C GLU A 37 -25.23 0.95 -12.21
N GLN A 38 -24.16 0.15 -12.11
CA GLN A 38 -23.74 -0.51 -10.87
C GLN A 38 -22.71 0.31 -10.08
N LEU A 39 -22.16 1.38 -10.68
CA LEU A 39 -21.29 2.29 -9.96
C LEU A 39 -22.10 3.06 -8.90
N ASP A 40 -21.46 3.37 -7.78
CA ASP A 40 -22.06 4.20 -6.73
C ASP A 40 -22.46 5.58 -7.29
N GLU A 41 -23.58 6.12 -6.83
CA GLU A 41 -24.11 7.39 -7.34
C GLU A 41 -23.11 8.56 -7.23
N PRO A 42 -22.39 8.75 -6.11
CA PRO A 42 -21.38 9.80 -6.02
C PRO A 42 -20.25 9.65 -7.07
N LEU A 43 -19.80 8.42 -7.32
CA LEU A 43 -18.80 8.13 -8.33
C LEU A 43 -19.33 8.47 -9.74
N ARG A 44 -20.53 7.99 -10.07
CA ARG A 44 -21.17 8.29 -11.38
C ARG A 44 -21.27 9.78 -11.65
N ASN A 45 -21.71 10.54 -10.65
CA ASN A 45 -21.88 12.00 -10.76
C ASN A 45 -20.54 12.75 -10.88
N SER A 46 -19.43 12.13 -10.51
CA SER A 46 -18.09 12.71 -10.58
C SER A 46 -17.37 12.39 -11.90
N LEU A 47 -17.84 11.41 -12.66
CA LEU A 47 -17.27 11.05 -13.94
C LEU A 47 -17.90 11.87 -15.08
N THR A 48 -17.06 12.59 -15.82
CA THR A 48 -17.49 13.29 -17.06
C THR A 48 -17.89 12.27 -18.14
N GLU A 49 -17.16 11.18 -18.21
CA GLU A 49 -17.48 10.03 -19.07
C GLU A 49 -16.89 8.75 -18.48
N TYR A 50 -17.61 7.64 -18.67
CA TYR A 50 -17.16 6.31 -18.30
C TYR A 50 -17.21 5.41 -19.52
N PHE A 51 -16.07 4.78 -19.84
CA PHE A 51 -15.96 3.80 -20.91
C PHE A 51 -15.85 2.40 -20.30
N ARG A 52 -16.86 1.57 -20.54
CA ARG A 52 -16.81 0.17 -20.10
C ARG A 52 -16.01 -0.66 -21.08
N VAL A 53 -15.08 -1.46 -20.57
CA VAL A 53 -14.36 -2.51 -21.28
C VAL A 53 -14.79 -3.88 -20.76
N ASP A 54 -14.65 -4.93 -21.58
CA ASP A 54 -14.99 -6.27 -21.14
C ASP A 54 -13.90 -6.87 -20.24
N ASN A 55 -12.62 -6.53 -20.50
CA ASN A 55 -11.50 -7.00 -19.69
C ASN A 55 -10.38 -5.95 -19.61
N LEU A 56 -10.13 -5.43 -18.39
CA LEU A 56 -9.02 -4.50 -18.14
C LEU A 56 -7.63 -5.13 -18.32
N GLU A 57 -7.50 -6.45 -18.26
CA GLU A 57 -6.24 -7.15 -18.56
C GLU A 57 -5.94 -7.20 -20.07
N ASN A 58 -6.96 -6.96 -20.91
CA ASN A 58 -6.78 -6.84 -22.36
C ASN A 58 -6.29 -5.42 -22.69
N ILE A 59 -4.97 -5.24 -22.65
CA ILE A 59 -4.35 -3.93 -22.88
C ILE A 59 -4.76 -3.29 -24.22
N ASP A 60 -5.01 -4.07 -25.27
CA ASP A 60 -5.39 -3.53 -26.57
C ASP A 60 -6.82 -3.00 -26.56
N GLU A 61 -7.71 -3.59 -25.76
CA GLU A 61 -9.05 -3.08 -25.55
C GLU A 61 -9.01 -1.76 -24.78
N VAL A 62 -8.22 -1.71 -23.69
CA VAL A 62 -8.04 -0.49 -22.89
C VAL A 62 -7.41 0.63 -23.73
N LYS A 63 -6.39 0.34 -24.57
CA LYS A 63 -5.80 1.33 -25.48
C LYS A 63 -6.82 1.92 -26.43
N ARG A 64 -7.76 1.11 -26.97
CA ARG A 64 -8.85 1.61 -27.84
C ARG A 64 -9.78 2.54 -27.06
N ALA A 65 -10.12 2.19 -25.81
CA ALA A 65 -10.92 3.03 -24.95
C ALA A 65 -10.24 4.38 -24.66
N VAL A 66 -8.94 4.36 -24.32
CA VAL A 66 -8.14 5.59 -24.12
C VAL A 66 -8.10 6.44 -25.39
N ALA A 67 -7.88 5.82 -26.56
CA ALA A 67 -7.84 6.53 -27.84
C ALA A 67 -9.20 7.18 -28.17
N PHE A 68 -10.31 6.52 -27.87
CA PHE A 68 -11.66 7.08 -28.01
C PHE A 68 -11.86 8.29 -27.10
N LEU A 69 -11.51 8.18 -25.81
CA LEU A 69 -11.63 9.29 -24.85
C LEU A 69 -10.72 10.45 -25.24
N PHE A 70 -9.50 10.16 -25.70
CA PHE A 70 -8.57 11.17 -26.21
C PHE A 70 -9.16 11.92 -27.43
N TYR A 71 -9.75 11.19 -28.39
CA TYR A 71 -10.39 11.81 -29.54
C TYR A 71 -11.54 12.72 -29.16
N LYS A 72 -12.35 12.31 -28.18
CA LYS A 72 -13.56 13.02 -27.76
C LYS A 72 -13.28 14.22 -26.86
N HIS A 73 -12.34 14.09 -25.91
CA HIS A 73 -12.07 15.08 -24.86
C HIS A 73 -10.75 15.84 -25.03
N GLY A 74 -9.93 15.44 -26.02
CA GLY A 74 -8.59 15.98 -26.19
C GLY A 74 -7.52 15.22 -25.38
N PRO A 75 -6.30 15.78 -25.31
CA PRO A 75 -5.17 15.13 -24.64
C PRO A 75 -5.47 14.72 -23.19
N ILE A 76 -5.02 13.52 -22.82
CA ILE A 76 -5.09 13.03 -21.45
C ILE A 76 -3.83 13.52 -20.71
N ASP A 77 -4.03 14.23 -19.60
CA ASP A 77 -2.94 14.80 -18.81
C ASP A 77 -2.40 13.83 -17.75
N ARG A 78 -3.28 13.00 -17.20
CA ARG A 78 -2.96 11.99 -16.16
C ARG A 78 -3.70 10.69 -16.40
N ILE A 79 -3.07 9.57 -16.04
CA ILE A 79 -3.66 8.23 -15.99
C ILE A 79 -3.26 7.60 -14.67
N GLU A 80 -4.21 7.13 -13.86
CA GLU A 80 -3.93 6.58 -12.54
C GLU A 80 -5.03 5.61 -12.07
N SER A 81 -4.63 4.53 -11.41
CA SER A 81 -5.54 3.59 -10.72
C SER A 81 -5.44 3.68 -9.21
N HIS A 82 -4.34 4.21 -8.67
CA HIS A 82 -3.95 4.14 -7.26
C HIS A 82 -3.82 2.70 -6.71
N ASN A 83 -3.83 1.69 -7.57
CA ASN A 83 -3.91 0.28 -7.19
C ASN A 83 -2.68 -0.49 -7.70
N GLU A 84 -2.07 -1.31 -6.82
CA GLU A 84 -0.91 -2.14 -7.15
C GLU A 84 -1.12 -3.00 -8.39
N TYR A 85 -2.30 -3.61 -8.51
CA TYR A 85 -2.62 -4.52 -9.60
C TYR A 85 -2.54 -3.86 -10.98
N TRP A 86 -2.90 -2.58 -11.08
CA TRP A 86 -2.96 -1.85 -12.35
C TRP A 86 -1.75 -0.95 -12.63
N LEU A 87 -0.73 -0.92 -11.77
CA LEU A 87 0.44 -0.03 -11.98
C LEU A 87 1.15 -0.25 -13.33
N GLU A 88 1.25 -1.50 -13.79
CA GLU A 88 1.87 -1.82 -15.08
C GLU A 88 1.00 -1.37 -16.25
N LEU A 89 -0.32 -1.54 -16.15
CA LEU A 89 -1.26 -1.03 -17.13
C LEU A 89 -1.20 0.50 -17.20
N ASP A 90 -1.26 1.18 -16.04
CA ASP A 90 -1.14 2.64 -15.97
C ASP A 90 0.14 3.13 -16.64
N ALA A 91 1.27 2.50 -16.35
CA ALA A 91 2.57 2.86 -16.91
C ALA A 91 2.64 2.64 -18.43
N ALA A 92 2.13 1.51 -18.90
CA ALA A 92 2.08 1.19 -20.33
C ALA A 92 1.19 2.18 -21.12
N LEU A 93 0.04 2.57 -20.54
CA LEU A 93 -0.83 3.57 -21.14
C LEU A 93 -0.19 4.96 -21.15
N ARG A 94 0.50 5.35 -20.03
CA ARG A 94 1.24 6.62 -19.99
C ARG A 94 2.36 6.68 -21.02
N GLU A 95 3.04 5.57 -21.26
CA GLU A 95 4.06 5.49 -22.32
C GLU A 95 3.44 5.62 -23.71
N GLN A 96 2.40 4.82 -24.00
CA GLN A 96 1.74 4.78 -25.30
C GLN A 96 1.15 6.13 -25.71
N PHE A 97 0.55 6.87 -24.77
CA PHE A 97 -0.12 8.15 -25.03
C PHE A 97 0.69 9.37 -24.61
N ASN A 98 1.97 9.17 -24.24
CA ASN A 98 2.88 10.22 -23.79
C ASN A 98 2.32 11.08 -22.64
N VAL A 99 1.65 10.43 -21.68
CA VAL A 99 1.05 11.06 -20.49
C VAL A 99 2.11 11.19 -19.38
N PHE A 100 2.03 12.23 -18.56
CA PHE A 100 2.89 12.43 -17.39
C PHE A 100 2.74 11.28 -16.38
N GLY A 101 3.82 10.96 -15.69
CA GLY A 101 3.90 9.95 -14.62
C GLY A 101 4.85 8.80 -14.94
N ALA A 102 4.97 7.86 -14.01
CA ALA A 102 5.87 6.73 -14.11
C ALA A 102 5.59 5.87 -15.35
N LYS A 103 6.64 5.53 -16.08
CA LYS A 103 6.63 4.67 -17.27
C LYS A 103 7.05 3.23 -16.90
N PRO A 104 6.94 2.23 -17.79
CA PRO A 104 7.35 0.85 -17.48
C PRO A 104 8.79 0.73 -16.95
N GLU A 105 9.73 1.53 -17.50
CA GLU A 105 11.11 1.53 -17.02
C GLU A 105 11.25 2.03 -15.58
N ASP A 106 10.44 3.02 -15.20
CA ASP A 106 10.42 3.53 -13.83
C ASP A 106 9.88 2.52 -12.82
N LEU A 107 8.97 1.63 -13.24
CA LEU A 107 8.40 0.61 -12.36
C LEU A 107 9.40 -0.49 -11.97
N LYS A 108 10.44 -0.73 -12.76
CA LYS A 108 11.43 -1.76 -12.43
C LYS A 108 12.00 -1.55 -11.03
N LYS A 109 12.32 -0.31 -10.67
CA LYS A 109 12.89 0.04 -9.37
C LYS A 109 11.91 -0.08 -8.18
N THR A 110 10.60 -0.17 -8.44
CA THR A 110 9.56 -0.33 -7.42
C THR A 110 8.90 -1.71 -7.42
N LYS A 111 9.24 -2.58 -8.37
CA LYS A 111 8.68 -3.92 -8.49
C LYS A 111 9.70 -5.03 -8.27
N PHE A 112 10.95 -4.83 -8.67
CA PHE A 112 12.01 -5.83 -8.46
C PHE A 112 12.72 -5.57 -7.12
N LYS A 113 12.66 -6.54 -6.20
CA LYS A 113 13.28 -6.45 -4.87
C LYS A 113 14.78 -6.20 -4.97
N SER A 114 15.43 -6.85 -5.93
CA SER A 114 16.85 -6.66 -6.22
C SER A 114 17.19 -5.22 -6.63
N GLU A 115 16.34 -4.55 -7.41
CA GLU A 115 16.54 -3.16 -7.80
C GLU A 115 16.23 -2.19 -6.66
N MET A 116 15.16 -2.44 -5.89
CA MET A 116 14.84 -1.67 -4.68
C MET A 116 16.03 -1.65 -3.70
N LYS A 117 16.65 -2.81 -3.44
CA LYS A 117 17.79 -2.92 -2.51
C LYS A 117 19.00 -2.10 -2.96
N LYS A 118 19.24 -1.99 -4.27
CA LYS A 118 20.30 -1.12 -4.80
C LYS A 118 20.03 0.35 -4.49
N LEU A 119 18.78 0.79 -4.65
CA LEU A 119 18.39 2.17 -4.38
C LEU A 119 18.39 2.48 -2.88
N PHE A 120 17.95 1.55 -2.02
CA PHE A 120 18.07 1.72 -0.57
C PHE A 120 19.52 1.88 -0.12
N LYS A 121 20.43 1.04 -0.65
CA LYS A 121 21.88 1.17 -0.39
C LYS A 121 22.42 2.53 -0.87
N LYS A 122 21.98 2.97 -2.06
CA LYS A 122 22.38 4.26 -2.63
C LYS A 122 21.87 5.43 -1.79
N ALA A 123 20.67 5.32 -1.21
CA ALA A 123 20.12 6.27 -0.24
C ALA A 123 20.84 6.27 1.11
N GLY A 124 21.78 5.33 1.34
CA GLY A 124 22.49 5.18 2.61
C GLY A 124 21.64 4.56 3.71
N VAL A 125 20.60 3.80 3.34
CA VAL A 125 19.67 3.14 4.28
C VAL A 125 20.06 1.67 4.44
N PRO A 126 20.09 1.14 5.68
CA PRO A 126 20.38 -0.26 5.93
C PRO A 126 19.41 -1.21 5.21
N VAL A 127 19.95 -2.28 4.65
CA VAL A 127 19.20 -3.39 4.06
C VAL A 127 19.86 -4.70 4.45
N VAL A 128 19.09 -5.78 4.52
CA VAL A 128 19.65 -7.11 4.73
C VAL A 128 20.47 -7.57 3.52
N PRO A 129 21.51 -8.42 3.71
CA PRO A 129 22.17 -9.11 2.62
C PRO A 129 21.17 -9.89 1.77
N GLY A 130 21.33 -9.87 0.46
CA GLY A 130 20.45 -10.60 -0.45
C GLY A 130 21.11 -10.86 -1.79
N ALA A 131 20.61 -11.89 -2.50
CA ALA A 131 21.11 -12.36 -3.78
C ALA A 131 19.96 -12.70 -4.74
N VAL A 132 20.19 -12.45 -6.04
CA VAL A 132 19.27 -12.85 -7.12
C VAL A 132 19.55 -14.29 -7.48
N ILE A 133 18.51 -15.12 -7.55
CA ILE A 133 18.59 -16.55 -7.83
C ILE A 133 17.96 -16.83 -9.19
N LYS A 134 18.78 -17.32 -10.13
CA LYS A 134 18.38 -17.72 -11.48
C LYS A 134 18.72 -19.19 -11.79
N THR A 135 19.64 -19.76 -11.03
CA THR A 135 20.15 -21.13 -11.19
C THR A 135 20.31 -21.78 -9.82
N GLU A 136 20.39 -23.12 -9.80
CA GLU A 136 20.69 -23.85 -8.54
C GLU A 136 22.07 -23.49 -7.97
N ALA A 137 23.04 -23.16 -8.82
CA ALA A 137 24.35 -22.69 -8.37
C ALA A 137 24.26 -21.37 -7.60
N ASP A 138 23.34 -20.47 -8.00
CA ASP A 138 23.08 -19.22 -7.25
C ASP A 138 22.50 -19.51 -5.87
N VAL A 139 21.68 -20.57 -5.73
CA VAL A 139 21.16 -21.02 -4.42
C VAL A 139 22.31 -21.42 -3.50
N ASP A 140 23.22 -22.28 -3.99
CA ASP A 140 24.35 -22.76 -3.19
C ASP A 140 25.30 -21.61 -2.81
N GLN A 141 25.52 -20.69 -3.73
CA GLN A 141 26.30 -19.47 -3.45
C GLN A 141 25.63 -18.59 -2.39
N ALA A 142 24.32 -18.35 -2.49
CA ALA A 142 23.57 -17.55 -1.53
C ALA A 142 23.61 -18.19 -0.12
N VAL A 143 23.45 -19.52 -0.01
CA VAL A 143 23.60 -20.23 1.26
C VAL A 143 24.98 -20.00 1.87
N SER A 144 26.04 -20.09 1.04
CA SER A 144 27.42 -19.88 1.50
C SER A 144 27.71 -18.45 1.94
N GLU A 145 27.18 -17.44 1.23
CA GLU A 145 27.49 -16.02 1.45
C GLU A 145 26.59 -15.35 2.50
N ILE A 146 25.30 -15.68 2.52
CA ILE A 146 24.29 -15.06 3.41
C ILE A 146 24.12 -15.90 4.67
N GLY A 147 24.10 -17.22 4.55
CA GLY A 147 23.86 -18.19 5.63
C GLY A 147 22.41 -18.23 6.09
N LEU A 148 22.00 -19.40 6.58
CA LEU A 148 20.66 -19.64 7.13
C LEU A 148 20.44 -18.91 8.47
N PRO A 149 19.20 -18.56 8.85
CA PRO A 149 17.99 -18.64 8.02
C PRO A 149 17.89 -17.54 6.98
N MET A 150 17.15 -17.82 5.88
CA MET A 150 16.87 -16.90 4.78
C MET A 150 15.38 -16.91 4.43
N ILE A 151 14.96 -15.88 3.70
CA ILE A 151 13.66 -15.81 3.00
C ILE A 151 13.91 -15.82 1.50
N ALA A 152 13.24 -16.70 0.78
CA ALA A 152 13.18 -16.73 -0.68
C ALA A 152 11.85 -16.15 -1.15
N LYS A 153 11.89 -15.11 -1.97
CA LYS A 153 10.71 -14.43 -2.53
C LYS A 153 10.89 -14.29 -4.04
N PRO A 154 9.82 -14.34 -4.86
CA PRO A 154 9.93 -13.90 -6.25
C PRO A 154 10.48 -12.47 -6.32
N ASP A 155 11.47 -12.23 -7.18
CA ASP A 155 12.10 -10.90 -7.33
C ASP A 155 11.09 -9.86 -7.82
N ASN A 156 10.21 -10.25 -8.76
CA ASN A 156 9.06 -9.49 -9.20
C ASN A 156 7.78 -10.16 -8.68
N GLY A 157 7.21 -9.67 -7.60
CA GLY A 157 5.99 -10.23 -7.01
C GLY A 157 5.47 -9.37 -5.88
N VAL A 158 4.17 -9.41 -5.67
CA VAL A 158 3.47 -8.70 -4.59
C VAL A 158 2.94 -9.69 -3.55
N GLY A 159 3.00 -9.28 -2.28
CA GLY A 159 2.52 -10.10 -1.17
C GLY A 159 3.43 -11.28 -0.83
N ALA A 160 2.92 -12.18 0.02
CA ALA A 160 3.65 -13.35 0.52
C ALA A 160 3.51 -14.60 -0.38
N ALA A 161 2.91 -14.49 -1.55
CA ALA A 161 2.73 -15.62 -2.46
C ALA A 161 4.09 -16.19 -2.91
N ALA A 162 4.21 -17.51 -2.92
CA ALA A 162 5.44 -18.24 -3.26
C ALA A 162 6.68 -17.81 -2.44
N THR A 163 6.48 -17.46 -1.16
CA THR A 163 7.56 -17.13 -0.22
C THR A 163 7.93 -18.39 0.57
N PHE A 164 9.24 -18.68 0.66
CA PHE A 164 9.78 -19.79 1.42
C PHE A 164 10.65 -19.26 2.55
N LYS A 165 10.48 -19.81 3.75
CA LYS A 165 11.43 -19.66 4.85
C LYS A 165 12.42 -20.82 4.79
N LEU A 166 13.69 -20.52 4.70
CA LEU A 166 14.78 -21.49 4.52
C LEU A 166 15.60 -21.48 5.81
N GLU A 167 15.39 -22.48 6.68
CA GLU A 167 16.05 -22.58 7.98
C GLU A 167 17.09 -23.70 8.01
N THR A 168 16.88 -24.75 7.19
CA THR A 168 17.68 -25.97 7.16
C THR A 168 18.10 -26.34 5.73
N GLU A 169 19.03 -27.29 5.60
CA GLU A 169 19.39 -27.86 4.31
C GLU A 169 18.22 -28.60 3.65
N ASP A 170 17.31 -29.18 4.43
CA ASP A 170 16.09 -29.81 3.93
C ASP A 170 15.15 -28.79 3.29
N ASP A 171 15.03 -27.58 3.85
CA ASP A 171 14.25 -26.49 3.24
C ASP A 171 14.86 -26.04 1.91
N ILE A 172 16.18 -26.00 1.80
CA ILE A 172 16.87 -25.69 0.54
C ILE A 172 16.59 -26.78 -0.50
N HIS A 173 16.64 -28.06 -0.11
CA HIS A 173 16.28 -29.16 -0.99
C HIS A 173 14.83 -29.06 -1.46
N HIS A 174 13.92 -28.81 -0.54
CA HIS A 174 12.49 -28.62 -0.86
C HIS A 174 12.28 -27.47 -1.82
N PHE A 175 12.87 -26.29 -1.56
CA PHE A 175 12.82 -25.15 -2.46
C PHE A 175 13.28 -25.51 -3.88
N LYS A 176 14.43 -26.19 -4.03
CA LYS A 176 14.96 -26.60 -5.35
C LYS A 176 14.02 -27.55 -6.09
N GLN A 177 13.28 -28.42 -5.37
CA GLN A 177 12.30 -29.35 -5.95
C GLN A 177 11.00 -28.62 -6.42
N GLU A 178 10.52 -27.64 -5.65
CA GLU A 178 9.30 -26.90 -5.94
C GLU A 178 9.52 -25.77 -6.95
N TRP A 179 10.76 -25.34 -7.12
CA TRP A 179 11.09 -24.23 -8.01
C TRP A 179 10.93 -24.63 -9.48
N ASP A 180 10.10 -23.87 -10.21
CA ASP A 180 9.82 -24.08 -11.64
C ASP A 180 10.96 -23.63 -12.58
N HIS A 181 12.06 -23.08 -12.03
CA HIS A 181 13.21 -22.52 -12.73
C HIS A 181 12.90 -21.38 -13.72
N SER A 182 11.64 -20.98 -13.86
CA SER A 182 11.21 -19.83 -14.68
C SER A 182 11.08 -18.56 -13.86
N THR A 183 10.71 -18.71 -12.58
CA THR A 183 10.58 -17.60 -11.64
C THR A 183 11.96 -17.21 -11.10
N ILE A 184 12.35 -15.95 -11.28
CA ILE A 184 13.55 -15.39 -10.65
C ILE A 184 13.21 -15.10 -9.20
N TYR A 185 14.01 -15.64 -8.27
CA TYR A 185 13.87 -15.37 -6.85
C TYR A 185 14.91 -14.37 -6.34
N PHE A 186 14.55 -13.71 -5.24
CA PHE A 186 15.46 -12.91 -4.44
C PHE A 186 15.54 -13.53 -3.04
N PHE A 187 16.74 -14.00 -2.66
CA PHE A 187 17.00 -14.51 -1.32
C PHE A 187 17.51 -13.41 -0.45
N GLU A 188 17.03 -13.34 0.78
CA GLU A 188 17.43 -12.36 1.76
C GLU A 188 17.72 -13.02 3.11
N LYS A 189 18.66 -12.47 3.88
CA LYS A 189 18.84 -12.85 5.28
C LYS A 189 17.54 -12.67 6.03
N PHE A 190 17.11 -13.70 6.77
CA PHE A 190 15.91 -13.60 7.60
C PHE A 190 16.17 -12.64 8.78
N VAL A 191 15.27 -11.67 8.95
CA VAL A 191 15.27 -10.75 10.09
C VAL A 191 14.35 -11.31 11.16
N THR A 192 14.86 -11.43 12.38
CA THR A 192 14.11 -11.98 13.52
C THR A 192 13.25 -10.93 14.23
N SER A 193 13.43 -9.65 13.90
CA SER A 193 12.56 -8.61 14.45
C SER A 193 11.12 -8.80 13.99
N SER A 194 10.20 -8.75 14.93
CA SER A 194 8.76 -8.76 14.68
C SER A 194 8.17 -7.35 14.57
N GLU A 195 8.98 -6.31 14.75
CA GLU A 195 8.52 -4.94 14.68
C GLU A 195 8.65 -4.40 13.25
N ILE A 196 7.51 -4.19 12.61
CA ILE A 196 7.43 -3.57 11.29
C ILE A 196 6.75 -2.22 11.43
N CYS A 197 7.39 -1.19 10.90
CA CYS A 197 6.85 0.16 10.78
C CYS A 197 6.94 0.65 9.34
N THR A 198 6.31 1.78 9.06
CA THR A 198 6.28 2.36 7.71
C THR A 198 6.78 3.79 7.70
N PHE A 199 7.17 4.25 6.51
CA PHE A 199 7.24 5.66 6.17
C PHE A 199 6.36 5.87 4.94
N ASP A 200 5.25 6.56 5.13
CA ASP A 200 4.23 6.75 4.13
C ASP A 200 4.03 8.22 3.82
N GLY A 201 3.51 8.51 2.63
CA GLY A 201 3.22 9.89 2.33
C GLY A 201 2.84 10.15 0.88
N LEU A 202 2.90 11.41 0.52
CA LEU A 202 2.54 11.95 -0.77
C LEU A 202 3.61 12.90 -1.25
N VAL A 203 4.05 12.75 -2.48
CA VAL A 203 4.91 13.71 -3.19
C VAL A 203 4.12 14.48 -4.24
N ASP A 204 4.47 15.75 -4.42
CA ASP A 204 3.93 16.61 -5.47
C ASP A 204 4.58 16.31 -6.85
N LYS A 205 4.17 17.07 -7.87
CA LYS A 205 4.70 16.97 -9.24
C LYS A 205 6.21 17.21 -9.37
N ASP A 206 6.82 17.88 -8.40
CA ASP A 206 8.25 18.18 -8.37
C ASP A 206 9.03 17.14 -7.56
N GLY A 207 8.33 16.21 -6.90
CA GLY A 207 8.89 15.15 -6.06
C GLY A 207 9.16 15.61 -4.62
N LYS A 208 8.62 16.76 -4.22
CA LYS A 208 8.67 17.23 -2.84
C LYS A 208 7.63 16.49 -2.00
N ILE A 209 8.04 15.97 -0.85
CA ILE A 209 7.13 15.40 0.14
C ILE A 209 6.23 16.53 0.69
N VAL A 210 4.92 16.42 0.49
CA VAL A 210 3.92 17.35 0.98
C VAL A 210 3.15 16.82 2.19
N PHE A 211 3.16 15.52 2.38
CA PHE A 211 2.62 14.83 3.54
C PHE A 211 3.48 13.61 3.86
N SER A 212 3.73 13.34 5.14
CA SER A 212 4.33 12.10 5.60
C SER A 212 3.75 11.66 6.92
N THR A 213 3.71 10.36 7.14
CA THR A 213 3.22 9.70 8.34
C THR A 213 3.91 8.36 8.53
N THR A 214 3.67 7.71 9.66
CA THR A 214 4.15 6.37 9.97
C THR A 214 3.08 5.60 10.71
N PHE A 215 3.01 4.29 10.48
CA PHE A 215 2.25 3.41 11.34
C PHE A 215 3.06 2.17 11.72
N ASP A 216 2.72 1.60 12.85
CA ASP A 216 3.28 0.35 13.35
C ASP A 216 2.23 -0.77 13.22
N TYR A 217 2.66 -1.96 12.82
CA TYR A 217 1.85 -3.17 12.92
C TYR A 217 1.90 -3.69 14.36
N ALA A 218 0.73 -4.01 14.93
CA ALA A 218 0.67 -4.68 16.23
C ALA A 218 1.12 -6.15 16.15
N TYR A 219 0.92 -6.77 14.96
CA TYR A 219 1.32 -8.13 14.65
C TYR A 219 1.88 -8.16 13.23
N THR A 220 2.91 -8.98 12.97
CA THR A 220 3.46 -9.06 11.62
C THR A 220 2.46 -9.66 10.62
N PRO A 221 2.50 -9.29 9.33
CA PRO A 221 1.69 -9.94 8.31
C PRO A 221 1.85 -11.47 8.28
N LEU A 222 3.04 -11.97 8.62
CA LEU A 222 3.32 -13.40 8.73
C LEU A 222 2.57 -14.03 9.90
N ASP A 223 2.55 -13.40 11.07
CA ASP A 223 1.80 -13.87 12.25
C ASP A 223 0.30 -13.90 12.00
N LEU A 224 -0.22 -12.87 11.32
CA LEU A 224 -1.64 -12.80 10.92
C LEU A 224 -2.03 -14.01 10.07
N MET A 225 -1.18 -14.39 9.12
CA MET A 225 -1.40 -15.55 8.25
C MET A 225 -1.34 -16.88 9.00
N ILE A 226 -0.28 -17.08 9.81
CA ILE A 226 -0.02 -18.35 10.49
C ILE A 226 -1.04 -18.61 11.60
N TYR A 227 -1.30 -17.59 12.43
CA TYR A 227 -2.11 -17.73 13.64
C TYR A 227 -3.57 -17.27 13.48
N LYS A 228 -3.96 -16.81 12.28
CA LYS A 228 -5.30 -16.26 11.97
C LYS A 228 -5.74 -15.22 13.01
N MET A 229 -4.81 -14.37 13.41
CA MET A 229 -5.04 -13.30 14.36
C MET A 229 -5.91 -12.20 13.74
N ASP A 230 -6.45 -11.33 14.58
CA ASP A 230 -7.11 -10.12 14.13
C ASP A 230 -6.07 -9.08 13.76
N ASN A 231 -6.22 -8.44 12.60
CA ASN A 231 -5.27 -7.43 12.16
C ASN A 231 -5.45 -6.16 13.00
N SER A 232 -4.33 -5.63 13.50
CA SER A 232 -4.28 -4.33 14.16
C SER A 232 -3.02 -3.60 13.75
N TYR A 233 -3.18 -2.34 13.37
CA TYR A 233 -2.09 -1.40 13.12
C TYR A 233 -2.52 -0.01 13.57
N TYR A 234 -1.56 0.85 13.85
CA TYR A 234 -1.87 2.18 14.37
C TYR A 234 -0.90 3.23 13.87
N VAL A 235 -1.45 4.37 13.47
CA VAL A 235 -0.67 5.56 13.12
C VAL A 235 -0.08 6.16 14.40
N LEU A 236 1.21 6.49 14.33
CA LEU A 236 1.91 7.15 15.43
C LEU A 236 1.65 8.66 15.40
N LYS A 237 1.54 9.26 16.59
CA LYS A 237 1.44 10.71 16.76
C LYS A 237 2.72 11.41 16.30
N ASP A 238 3.87 10.85 16.67
CA ASP A 238 5.19 11.40 16.40
C ASP A 238 6.02 10.38 15.61
N MET A 239 6.77 10.86 14.63
CA MET A 239 7.67 10.04 13.83
C MET A 239 9.10 10.17 14.35
N ASP A 240 9.80 9.03 14.45
CA ASP A 240 11.22 9.02 14.78
C ASP A 240 12.03 9.81 13.73
N PRO A 241 12.89 10.77 14.15
CA PRO A 241 13.68 11.57 13.23
C PRO A 241 14.60 10.75 12.31
N LYS A 242 15.08 9.58 12.76
CA LYS A 242 15.93 8.68 11.96
C LYS A 242 15.13 8.00 10.86
N LEU A 243 13.92 7.51 11.19
CA LEU A 243 12.99 6.94 10.20
C LEU A 243 12.63 7.99 9.16
N HIS A 244 12.30 9.20 9.59
CA HIS A 244 12.01 10.32 8.69
C HIS A 244 13.17 10.59 7.73
N LYS A 245 14.39 10.70 8.25
CA LYS A 245 15.60 10.92 7.45
C LYS A 245 15.82 9.80 6.41
N TYR A 246 15.64 8.55 6.81
CA TYR A 246 15.77 7.41 5.90
C TYR A 246 14.69 7.41 4.82
N GLY A 247 13.44 7.67 5.21
CA GLY A 247 12.31 7.77 4.29
C GLY A 247 12.52 8.87 3.24
N GLU A 248 12.90 10.08 3.66
CA GLU A 248 13.21 11.18 2.73
C GLU A 248 14.32 10.82 1.74
N ALA A 249 15.40 10.17 2.23
CA ALA A 249 16.51 9.75 1.38
C ALA A 249 16.06 8.72 0.32
N ILE A 250 15.21 7.76 0.71
CA ILE A 250 14.63 6.77 -0.19
C ILE A 250 13.73 7.45 -1.23
N VAL A 251 12.76 8.26 -0.79
CA VAL A 251 11.83 8.95 -1.71
C VAL A 251 12.59 9.76 -2.75
N LYS A 252 13.66 10.45 -2.35
CA LYS A 252 14.53 11.20 -3.25
C LYS A 252 15.23 10.30 -4.29
N GLU A 253 15.77 9.14 -3.88
CA GLU A 253 16.47 8.22 -4.80
C GLU A 253 15.50 7.55 -5.77
N PHE A 254 14.27 7.21 -5.33
CA PHE A 254 13.27 6.66 -6.21
C PHE A 254 12.73 7.69 -7.21
N GLY A 255 12.68 8.97 -6.84
CA GLY A 255 12.38 10.11 -7.72
C GLY A 255 10.98 10.04 -8.33
N MET A 256 10.00 9.45 -7.63
CA MET A 256 8.61 9.41 -8.07
C MET A 256 7.96 10.78 -7.87
N LYS A 257 6.94 11.07 -8.68
CA LYS A 257 6.29 12.39 -8.72
C LYS A 257 4.77 12.24 -8.71
N GLU A 258 4.10 13.16 -8.03
CA GLU A 258 2.64 13.28 -7.93
C GLU A 258 1.99 11.94 -7.52
N ARG A 259 2.56 11.29 -6.46
CA ARG A 259 2.17 9.95 -6.05
C ARG A 259 2.25 9.76 -4.56
N PHE A 260 1.42 8.86 -4.07
CA PHE A 260 1.62 8.25 -2.76
C PHE A 260 2.80 7.28 -2.80
N PHE A 261 3.44 7.12 -1.67
CA PHE A 261 4.43 6.10 -1.40
C PHE A 261 4.14 5.42 -0.07
N HIS A 262 4.49 4.14 0.00
CA HIS A 262 4.38 3.29 1.19
C HIS A 262 5.66 2.48 1.30
N ILE A 263 6.48 2.76 2.31
CA ILE A 263 7.80 2.17 2.53
C ILE A 263 7.78 1.40 3.84
N GLU A 264 8.14 0.13 3.81
CA GLU A 264 8.17 -0.74 4.98
C GLU A 264 9.59 -0.90 5.52
N PHE A 265 9.71 -0.95 6.84
CA PHE A 265 10.96 -1.14 7.57
C PHE A 265 10.79 -2.16 8.69
N PHE A 266 11.81 -2.99 8.92
CA PHE A 266 12.01 -3.62 10.21
C PHE A 266 12.62 -2.59 11.17
N ARG A 267 12.14 -2.55 12.42
CA ARG A 267 12.78 -1.82 13.51
C ARG A 267 13.70 -2.79 14.25
N GLU A 268 14.98 -2.47 14.32
CA GLU A 268 16.00 -3.27 15.02
C GLU A 268 16.72 -2.41 16.05
N GLY A 269 16.25 -2.45 17.33
CA GLY A 269 16.72 -1.54 18.36
C GLY A 269 16.46 -0.09 17.99
N ASP A 270 17.52 0.71 17.91
CA ASP A 270 17.46 2.13 17.54
C ASP A 270 17.69 2.34 16.02
N ASP A 271 17.57 1.30 15.18
CA ASP A 271 17.80 1.40 13.73
C ASP A 271 16.65 0.82 12.92
N TYR A 272 16.67 1.11 11.61
CA TYR A 272 15.65 0.71 10.65
C TYR A 272 16.31 0.05 9.45
N ILE A 273 15.73 -1.09 9.00
CA ILE A 273 16.17 -1.84 7.83
C ILE A 273 15.08 -1.79 6.78
N ALA A 274 15.36 -1.22 5.62
CA ALA A 274 14.36 -1.09 4.55
C ALA A 274 13.98 -2.45 3.96
N ILE A 275 12.67 -2.70 3.87
CA ILE A 275 12.07 -3.92 3.34
C ILE A 275 11.66 -3.69 1.88
N GLU A 276 10.67 -2.81 1.67
CA GLU A 276 9.99 -2.63 0.39
C GLU A 276 9.55 -1.18 0.18
N TYR A 277 9.52 -0.75 -1.09
CA TYR A 277 8.95 0.52 -1.54
C TYR A 277 7.77 0.24 -2.46
N ASN A 278 6.58 0.64 -2.05
CA ASN A 278 5.37 0.55 -2.84
C ASN A 278 5.01 1.92 -3.42
N ASN A 279 4.87 2.00 -4.73
CA ASN A 279 4.64 3.24 -5.47
C ASN A 279 3.13 3.56 -5.59
N ARG A 280 2.43 3.53 -4.47
CA ARG A 280 0.98 3.69 -4.34
C ARG A 280 0.58 4.01 -2.89
N PRO A 281 -0.69 4.38 -2.64
CA PRO A 281 -1.22 4.44 -1.27
C PRO A 281 -1.09 3.08 -0.57
N ALA A 282 -0.89 3.08 0.75
CA ALA A 282 -0.97 1.87 1.55
C ALA A 282 -2.36 1.21 1.40
N GLY A 283 -2.40 -0.12 1.48
CA GLY A 283 -3.59 -0.90 1.16
C GLY A 283 -4.74 -0.77 2.14
N GLY A 284 -5.91 -1.30 1.76
CA GLY A 284 -7.10 -1.29 2.59
C GLY A 284 -7.65 0.12 2.83
N PHE A 285 -8.02 0.39 4.08
CA PHE A 285 -8.54 1.70 4.49
C PHE A 285 -7.47 2.61 5.13
N THR A 286 -6.19 2.40 4.84
CA THR A 286 -5.09 3.10 5.51
C THR A 286 -5.12 4.62 5.28
N ILE A 287 -5.55 5.07 4.09
CA ILE A 287 -5.76 6.51 3.83
C ILE A 287 -6.80 7.11 4.79
N ASP A 288 -7.89 6.37 5.07
CA ASP A 288 -8.92 6.82 6.03
C ASP A 288 -8.34 6.90 7.46
N VAL A 289 -7.45 5.94 7.81
CA VAL A 289 -6.75 5.95 9.11
C VAL A 289 -5.84 7.18 9.24
N TYR A 290 -5.09 7.52 8.17
CA TYR A 290 -4.28 8.74 8.14
C TYR A 290 -5.12 10.00 8.26
N ASN A 291 -6.27 10.05 7.56
CA ASN A 291 -7.19 11.18 7.63
C ASN A 291 -7.66 11.43 9.07
N PHE A 292 -8.04 10.36 9.79
CA PHE A 292 -8.43 10.50 11.20
C PHE A 292 -7.25 10.87 12.11
N ALA A 293 -6.06 10.26 11.91
CA ALA A 293 -4.88 10.56 12.72
C ALA A 293 -4.44 12.02 12.61
N HIS A 294 -4.49 12.59 11.41
CA HIS A 294 -3.96 13.92 11.11
C HIS A 294 -5.05 14.99 10.96
N SER A 295 -6.34 14.63 11.14
CA SER A 295 -7.47 15.55 10.90
C SER A 295 -7.38 16.23 9.53
N LEU A 296 -7.09 15.45 8.50
CA LEU A 296 -6.93 15.86 7.10
C LEU A 296 -7.88 15.07 6.20
N ASP A 297 -7.99 15.49 4.97
CA ASP A 297 -8.58 14.72 3.87
C ASP A 297 -7.52 14.56 2.77
N LEU A 298 -6.84 13.40 2.75
CA LEU A 298 -5.78 13.10 1.79
C LEU A 298 -6.30 12.90 0.37
N TYR A 299 -7.55 12.52 0.18
CA TYR A 299 -8.17 12.45 -1.13
C TYR A 299 -8.28 13.85 -1.73
N ARG A 300 -8.78 14.80 -0.93
CA ARG A 300 -8.84 16.22 -1.28
C ARG A 300 -7.44 16.83 -1.43
N GLY A 301 -6.50 16.45 -0.56
CA GLY A 301 -5.10 16.86 -0.63
C GLY A 301 -4.43 16.45 -1.93
N TYR A 302 -4.64 15.19 -2.35
CA TYR A 302 -4.18 14.70 -3.65
C TYR A 302 -4.79 15.50 -4.81
N ALA A 303 -6.11 15.70 -4.80
CA ALA A 303 -6.78 16.47 -5.84
C ALA A 303 -6.27 17.93 -5.90
N ALA A 304 -5.92 18.53 -4.76
CA ALA A 304 -5.33 19.87 -4.71
C ALA A 304 -3.98 19.94 -5.41
N ILE A 305 -3.04 19.00 -5.11
CA ILE A 305 -1.73 19.00 -5.77
C ILE A 305 -1.83 18.72 -7.27
N VAL A 306 -2.75 17.84 -7.71
CA VAL A 306 -3.02 17.59 -9.13
C VAL A 306 -3.56 18.86 -9.82
N ALA A 307 -4.40 19.62 -9.14
CA ALA A 307 -4.90 20.91 -9.64
C ALA A 307 -3.83 22.03 -9.62
N GLY A 308 -2.65 21.78 -9.07
CA GLY A 308 -1.57 22.77 -8.92
C GLY A 308 -1.75 23.71 -7.74
N GLU A 309 -2.61 23.34 -6.80
CA GLU A 309 -2.82 24.07 -5.54
C GLU A 309 -1.85 23.58 -4.46
N GLU A 310 -1.75 24.33 -3.36
CA GLU A 310 -1.00 23.89 -2.18
C GLU A 310 -1.71 22.75 -1.45
N PHE A 311 -0.91 21.83 -0.89
CA PHE A 311 -1.46 20.77 -0.04
C PHE A 311 -2.05 21.37 1.24
N PRO A 312 -3.28 20.96 1.65
CA PRO A 312 -3.93 21.50 2.84
C PRO A 312 -3.17 21.09 4.11
N VAL A 313 -3.04 22.02 5.04
CA VAL A 313 -2.40 21.79 6.36
C VAL A 313 -3.49 21.69 7.41
N SER A 314 -3.37 20.70 8.32
CA SER A 314 -4.26 20.59 9.48
C SER A 314 -3.90 21.63 10.53
N GLU A 315 -4.93 22.21 11.16
CA GLU A 315 -4.78 23.06 12.34
C GLU A 315 -4.74 22.27 13.66
N PHE A 316 -4.96 20.95 13.58
CA PHE A 316 -5.02 20.05 14.73
C PHE A 316 -3.74 19.25 14.87
N GLU A 317 -3.34 19.00 16.12
CA GLU A 317 -2.25 18.10 16.45
C GLU A 317 -2.60 16.66 16.07
N PRO A 318 -1.65 15.89 15.51
CA PRO A 318 -1.86 14.48 15.21
C PRO A 318 -2.23 13.67 16.47
N GLN A 319 -3.00 12.61 16.26
CA GLN A 319 -3.36 11.64 17.28
C GLN A 319 -2.95 10.23 16.85
N TYR A 320 -2.82 9.31 17.81
CA TYR A 320 -2.83 7.90 17.46
C TYR A 320 -4.17 7.55 16.81
N CYS A 321 -4.13 6.83 15.70
CA CYS A 321 -5.32 6.26 15.10
C CYS A 321 -5.12 4.75 14.97
N LEU A 322 -5.89 4.01 15.76
CA LEU A 322 -5.93 2.56 15.72
C LEU A 322 -6.89 2.10 14.63
N ALA A 323 -6.44 1.20 13.78
CA ALA A 323 -7.26 0.36 12.93
C ALA A 323 -7.18 -1.07 13.45
N THR A 324 -8.27 -1.62 13.94
CA THR A 324 -8.31 -2.97 14.50
C THR A 324 -9.48 -3.76 13.94
N SER A 325 -9.25 -5.03 13.63
CA SER A 325 -10.27 -5.87 13.01
C SER A 325 -10.87 -6.87 13.97
N ARG A 326 -12.04 -7.41 13.60
CA ARG A 326 -12.67 -8.57 14.25
C ARG A 326 -13.25 -9.50 13.19
N ARG A 327 -13.31 -10.80 13.52
CA ARG A 327 -13.90 -11.84 12.68
C ARG A 327 -15.31 -12.16 13.13
N ALA A 328 -16.23 -12.32 12.19
CA ALA A 328 -17.63 -12.61 12.47
C ALA A 328 -17.85 -13.96 13.20
N ASN A 329 -16.95 -14.91 12.94
CA ASN A 329 -17.02 -16.28 13.49
C ASN A 329 -16.15 -16.50 14.74
N ALA A 330 -15.50 -15.46 15.27
CA ALA A 330 -14.68 -15.55 16.47
C ALA A 330 -15.47 -15.14 17.73
N HIS A 331 -15.12 -15.74 18.85
CA HIS A 331 -15.74 -15.44 20.15
C HIS A 331 -14.83 -14.53 20.97
N TYR A 332 -15.30 -13.32 21.25
CA TYR A 332 -14.53 -12.32 22.00
C TYR A 332 -15.06 -12.18 23.43
N VAL A 333 -14.17 -11.74 24.34
CA VAL A 333 -14.53 -11.47 25.73
C VAL A 333 -15.53 -10.32 25.80
N TYR A 334 -15.25 -9.24 25.09
CA TYR A 334 -16.14 -8.07 25.01
C TYR A 334 -17.02 -8.16 23.76
N SER A 335 -18.32 -7.87 23.93
CA SER A 335 -19.19 -7.69 22.77
C SER A 335 -18.82 -6.42 21.99
N GLU A 336 -19.27 -6.32 20.75
CA GLU A 336 -19.11 -5.08 19.98
C GLU A 336 -19.80 -3.91 20.68
N GLU A 337 -20.99 -4.11 21.20
CA GLU A 337 -21.78 -3.09 21.90
C GLU A 337 -21.05 -2.55 23.12
N ASP A 338 -20.45 -3.44 23.94
CA ASP A 338 -19.66 -3.04 25.12
C ASP A 338 -18.46 -2.20 24.73
N LEU A 339 -17.74 -2.56 23.65
CA LEU A 339 -16.57 -1.82 23.18
C LEU A 339 -16.95 -0.44 22.62
N LEU A 340 -18.01 -0.38 21.82
CA LEU A 340 -18.47 0.89 21.25
C LEU A 340 -19.03 1.82 22.34
N ALA A 341 -19.64 1.28 23.40
CA ALA A 341 -20.03 2.07 24.56
C ALA A 341 -18.81 2.58 25.36
N LYS A 342 -17.84 1.67 25.64
CA LYS A 342 -16.61 1.99 26.38
C LYS A 342 -15.76 3.06 25.69
N TYR A 343 -15.60 2.97 24.37
CA TYR A 343 -14.76 3.83 23.56
C TYR A 343 -15.54 4.81 22.65
N SER A 344 -16.75 5.21 23.11
CA SER A 344 -17.67 6.03 22.30
C SER A 344 -17.08 7.37 21.83
N GLN A 345 -16.17 7.97 22.61
CA GLN A 345 -15.49 9.22 22.23
C GLN A 345 -14.34 9.01 21.25
N GLN A 346 -13.65 7.87 21.32
CA GLN A 346 -12.53 7.50 20.48
C GLN A 346 -12.98 6.93 19.13
N PHE A 347 -14.13 6.29 19.09
CA PHE A 347 -14.68 5.63 17.91
C PHE A 347 -14.96 6.63 16.78
N LYS A 348 -14.50 6.28 15.59
CA LYS A 348 -14.70 7.07 14.35
C LYS A 348 -15.63 6.36 13.38
N VAL A 349 -15.30 5.13 13.01
CA VAL A 349 -16.06 4.39 12.01
C VAL A 349 -15.82 2.88 12.13
N LYS A 350 -16.87 2.12 11.75
CA LYS A 350 -16.79 0.68 11.44
C LYS A 350 -16.90 0.51 9.93
N LYS A 351 -16.04 -0.31 9.36
CA LYS A 351 -16.09 -0.72 7.95
C LYS A 351 -16.30 -2.23 7.85
N ILE A 352 -17.03 -2.65 6.83
CA ILE A 352 -17.10 -4.07 6.43
C ILE A 352 -15.97 -4.28 5.44
N MET A 353 -15.14 -5.29 5.70
CA MET A 353 -14.02 -5.61 4.80
C MET A 353 -14.53 -6.29 3.54
N PRO A 354 -14.05 -5.91 2.35
CA PRO A 354 -14.32 -6.66 1.13
C PRO A 354 -13.91 -8.12 1.27
N ALA A 355 -14.70 -9.03 0.72
CA ALA A 355 -14.48 -10.48 0.85
C ALA A 355 -13.05 -10.92 0.47
N ALA A 356 -12.45 -10.28 -0.53
CA ALA A 356 -11.07 -10.54 -0.96
C ALA A 356 -10.01 -10.29 0.14
N PHE A 357 -10.31 -9.44 1.13
CA PHE A 357 -9.40 -9.09 2.22
C PHE A 357 -9.82 -9.68 3.57
N ALA A 358 -11.10 -10.10 3.71
CA ALA A 358 -11.65 -10.55 4.98
C ALA A 358 -10.92 -11.77 5.56
N GLU A 359 -10.45 -12.68 4.70
CA GLU A 359 -9.71 -13.87 5.17
C GLU A 359 -8.41 -13.48 5.88
N LEU A 360 -7.66 -12.52 5.36
CA LEU A 360 -6.41 -12.07 5.95
C LEU A 360 -6.62 -11.02 7.05
N GLN A 361 -7.51 -10.05 6.82
CA GLN A 361 -7.61 -8.85 7.64
C GLN A 361 -8.79 -8.85 8.64
N GLY A 362 -9.69 -9.87 8.62
CA GLY A 362 -10.92 -9.91 9.41
C GLY A 362 -12.13 -9.33 8.66
N ASP A 363 -13.35 -9.56 9.20
CA ASP A 363 -14.60 -9.19 8.52
C ASP A 363 -15.01 -7.74 8.77
N TYR A 364 -14.65 -7.20 9.94
CA TYR A 364 -14.98 -5.84 10.36
C TYR A 364 -13.71 -5.09 10.75
N LEU A 365 -13.59 -3.85 10.34
CA LEU A 365 -12.52 -2.95 10.73
C LEU A 365 -13.10 -1.79 11.52
N TYR A 366 -12.51 -1.49 12.68
CA TYR A 366 -12.86 -0.38 13.56
C TYR A 366 -11.71 0.62 13.55
N MET A 367 -12.04 1.91 13.46
CA MET A 367 -11.05 2.98 13.56
C MET A 367 -11.38 3.83 14.78
N LEU A 368 -10.36 4.05 15.61
CA LEU A 368 -10.46 4.81 16.85
C LEU A 368 -9.27 5.77 16.96
N THR A 369 -9.49 6.96 17.53
CA THR A 369 -8.41 7.93 17.77
C THR A 369 -8.28 8.24 19.25
N THR A 370 -7.02 8.46 19.68
CA THR A 370 -6.71 8.90 21.04
C THR A 370 -5.37 9.66 21.06
N PRO A 371 -5.20 10.66 21.94
CA PRO A 371 -3.88 11.25 22.19
C PRO A 371 -2.97 10.39 23.08
N SER A 372 -3.50 9.32 23.70
CA SER A 372 -2.82 8.47 24.68
C SER A 372 -2.37 7.14 24.09
N ARG A 373 -1.06 6.87 24.11
CA ARG A 373 -0.50 5.58 23.70
C ARG A 373 -1.01 4.43 24.58
N GLN A 374 -1.08 4.64 25.88
CA GLN A 374 -1.58 3.62 26.82
C GLN A 374 -3.04 3.24 26.53
N GLU A 375 -3.88 4.22 26.22
CA GLU A 375 -5.28 3.97 25.86
C GLU A 375 -5.38 3.21 24.54
N MET A 376 -4.55 3.56 23.54
CA MET A 376 -4.48 2.85 22.27
C MET A 376 -4.10 1.37 22.47
N GLU A 377 -3.06 1.09 23.27
CA GLU A 377 -2.62 -0.27 23.59
C GLU A 377 -3.73 -1.06 24.33
N GLN A 378 -4.48 -0.39 25.23
CA GLN A 378 -5.64 -1.00 25.88
C GLN A 378 -6.76 -1.32 24.89
N MET A 379 -7.02 -0.45 23.91
CA MET A 379 -8.00 -0.72 22.84
C MET A 379 -7.61 -1.94 22.02
N ILE A 380 -6.32 -2.09 21.64
CA ILE A 380 -5.83 -3.28 20.92
C ILE A 380 -6.13 -4.54 21.74
N ALA A 381 -5.78 -4.53 23.02
CA ALA A 381 -6.00 -5.67 23.90
C ALA A 381 -7.50 -6.02 24.02
N ASP A 382 -8.36 -5.03 24.26
CA ASP A 382 -9.80 -5.24 24.44
C ASP A 382 -10.51 -5.74 23.18
N PHE A 383 -10.15 -5.19 22.00
CA PHE A 383 -10.75 -5.60 20.73
C PHE A 383 -10.32 -7.01 20.32
N GLY A 384 -9.06 -7.39 20.60
CA GLY A 384 -8.48 -8.67 20.20
C GLY A 384 -8.67 -9.80 21.20
N GLN A 385 -9.13 -9.53 22.43
CA GLN A 385 -9.22 -10.56 23.47
C GLN A 385 -10.32 -11.60 23.14
N ARG A 386 -9.88 -12.81 22.80
CA ARG A 386 -10.78 -13.96 22.51
C ARG A 386 -11.09 -14.75 23.79
N LYS A 387 -12.28 -15.36 23.81
CA LYS A 387 -12.65 -16.36 24.83
C LYS A 387 -11.86 -17.63 24.58
N GLU A 388 -11.41 -18.26 25.65
CA GLU A 388 -10.78 -19.59 25.62
C GLU A 388 -11.73 -20.67 25.11
#